data_23a0d128403230485431495931463114
#
_entry.id   23a0d128403230485431495931463114
#
_cell.length_a   1.000
_cell.length_b   1.000
_cell.length_c   1.000
_cell.angle_alpha   90.00
_cell.angle_beta   90.00
_cell.angle_gamma   90.00
#
_symmetry.space_group_name_H-M   'P 1'
#
loop_
_entity.id
_entity.type
_entity.pdbx_description
1 polymer ?
#
loop_
_entity_poly.entity_id
_entity_poly.type
_entity_poly.pdbx_seq_one_letter_code
_entity_poly.pdbx_strand_id
1 'polypeptide(L)'
;AVEQGDEAEVQRAKGRVNELYAKLLSIPCFPAIDPTFKKIQYVRYADDFIIGVIGPKADAEIIKGKLRAFLHDELNLTLSEKKTKITHSAELVRFLGYDLTVSRSQDYSRDKNGNLKRHWNGQVKLYLPHEKWFNKLLEYRAMYIKKCPDGKEIWKPTYRGKLINMPDAQIVSKFNSEIRGLYNYYRLAANVSALNSFYRIMRGSLFKTFGCKYRTTYKHIKAKYVRDGIFSVKYSTKGGDKELQFYHDGFQQNVKAAPDFSDIMPNFRKYTKERSLLRRMKNGICELCGAETKEIVMHHVRKLKDLKGETEWERVMLRIRRKSLALCPCCYNSIQT
;
A
#
# COMPACT_ATOMS: atom_id res chain seq x y z
N ALA A 1 -38.23 30.08 40.05
CA ALA A 1 -38.91 28.90 40.64
C ALA A 1 -38.08 28.26 41.78
N VAL A 2 -36.75 28.10 41.60
CA VAL A 2 -35.88 27.52 42.65
C VAL A 2 -35.78 28.45 43.88
N GLU A 3 -35.81 29.74 43.70
CA GLU A 3 -35.76 30.74 44.79
C GLU A 3 -37.09 30.89 45.54
N GLN A 4 -38.22 30.41 44.94
CA GLN A 4 -39.56 30.51 45.56
C GLN A 4 -40.07 29.22 46.16
N GLY A 5 -39.29 28.14 46.18
CA GLY A 5 -39.60 26.92 46.93
C GLY A 5 -40.73 26.02 46.38
N ASP A 6 -41.19 26.23 45.14
CA ASP A 6 -42.21 25.37 44.52
C ASP A 6 -41.58 24.15 43.82
N GLU A 7 -41.42 23.07 44.61
CA GLU A 7 -40.84 21.83 44.15
C GLU A 7 -41.61 21.21 42.94
N ALA A 8 -42.90 21.39 42.86
CA ALA A 8 -43.72 20.84 41.77
C ALA A 8 -43.47 21.60 40.45
N GLU A 9 -43.16 22.87 40.50
CA GLU A 9 -42.82 23.66 39.31
C GLU A 9 -41.40 23.38 38.83
N VAL A 10 -40.46 23.17 39.78
CA VAL A 10 -39.09 22.71 39.49
C VAL A 10 -39.07 21.34 38.81
N GLN A 11 -39.90 20.38 39.28
CA GLN A 11 -40.02 19.06 38.67
C GLN A 11 -40.62 19.12 37.25
N ARG A 12 -41.66 19.93 37.03
CA ARG A 12 -42.24 20.17 35.71
C ARG A 12 -41.22 20.78 34.73
N ALA A 13 -40.45 21.76 35.19
CA ALA A 13 -39.39 22.34 34.39
C ALA A 13 -38.26 21.36 34.04
N LYS A 14 -37.83 20.53 34.99
CA LYS A 14 -36.88 19.46 34.74
C LYS A 14 -37.41 18.42 33.72
N GLY A 15 -38.67 18.02 33.83
CA GLY A 15 -39.31 17.13 32.86
C GLY A 15 -39.27 17.72 31.46
N ARG A 16 -39.61 19.01 31.30
CA ARG A 16 -39.60 19.68 30.01
C ARG A 16 -38.20 19.84 29.43
N VAL A 17 -37.19 20.10 30.25
CA VAL A 17 -35.78 20.15 29.86
C VAL A 17 -35.33 18.77 29.33
N ASN A 18 -35.69 17.71 30.03
CA ASN A 18 -35.36 16.36 29.61
C ASN A 18 -36.02 15.95 28.29
N GLU A 19 -37.30 16.31 28.08
CA GLU A 19 -38.02 16.15 26.82
C GLU A 19 -37.34 16.92 25.68
N LEU A 20 -37.01 18.19 25.88
CA LEU A 20 -36.32 19.00 24.90
C LEU A 20 -34.92 18.50 24.58
N TYR A 21 -34.22 17.99 25.59
CA TYR A 21 -32.92 17.38 25.42
C TYR A 21 -32.98 16.07 24.61
N ALA A 22 -33.96 15.23 24.89
CA ALA A 22 -34.24 14.05 24.10
C ALA A 22 -34.57 14.38 22.64
N LYS A 23 -35.37 15.44 22.45
CA LYS A 23 -35.71 15.96 21.11
C LYS A 23 -34.48 16.52 20.38
N LEU A 24 -33.64 17.28 21.08
CA LEU A 24 -32.38 17.79 20.55
C LEU A 24 -31.45 16.66 20.10
N LEU A 25 -31.30 15.61 20.90
CA LEU A 25 -30.49 14.44 20.56
C LEU A 25 -31.03 13.62 19.38
N SER A 26 -32.33 13.73 19.10
CA SER A 26 -32.96 13.07 17.95
C SER A 26 -32.74 13.83 16.62
N ILE A 27 -32.40 15.12 16.68
CA ILE A 27 -32.14 15.95 15.51
C ILE A 27 -30.66 15.84 15.13
N PRO A 28 -30.32 15.42 13.91
CA PRO A 28 -28.92 15.38 13.48
C PRO A 28 -28.34 16.80 13.43
N CYS A 29 -27.13 16.99 13.98
CA CYS A 29 -26.42 18.29 14.02
C CYS A 29 -26.20 18.91 12.64
N PHE A 30 -26.14 18.07 11.59
CA PHE A 30 -26.02 18.49 10.21
C PHE A 30 -26.97 17.69 9.33
N PRO A 31 -27.58 18.28 8.31
CA PRO A 31 -28.38 17.56 7.35
C PRO A 31 -27.49 16.47 6.70
N ALA A 32 -28.05 15.28 6.53
CA ALA A 32 -27.33 14.14 5.94
C ALA A 32 -26.89 14.43 4.51
N ILE A 33 -27.72 15.21 3.81
CA ILE A 33 -27.53 15.60 2.42
C ILE A 33 -27.89 17.07 2.34
N ASP A 34 -26.89 17.91 2.08
CA ASP A 34 -27.09 19.31 1.73
C ASP A 34 -27.10 19.41 0.19
N PRO A 35 -28.24 19.73 -0.43
CA PRO A 35 -28.35 19.83 -1.88
C PRO A 35 -27.55 21.01 -2.46
N THR A 36 -27.18 21.97 -1.63
CA THR A 36 -26.39 23.16 -2.04
C THR A 36 -24.88 22.91 -1.96
N PHE A 37 -24.45 21.88 -1.21
CA PHE A 37 -23.04 21.58 -1.02
C PHE A 37 -22.44 20.88 -2.25
N LYS A 38 -21.51 21.58 -2.90
CA LYS A 38 -20.77 21.06 -4.04
C LYS A 38 -19.28 20.94 -3.72
N LYS A 39 -18.69 19.79 -4.01
CA LYS A 39 -17.26 19.56 -3.80
C LYS A 39 -16.71 18.64 -4.87
N ILE A 40 -15.48 18.92 -5.30
CA ILE A 40 -14.69 18.08 -6.19
C ILE A 40 -13.47 17.60 -5.42
N GLN A 41 -13.16 16.31 -5.52
CA GLN A 41 -11.94 15.71 -5.01
C GLN A 41 -11.26 14.97 -6.16
N TYR A 42 -9.99 15.26 -6.39
CA TYR A 42 -9.19 14.67 -7.44
C TYR A 42 -8.05 13.85 -6.86
N VAL A 43 -7.88 12.64 -7.37
CA VAL A 43 -6.77 11.74 -7.03
C VAL A 43 -6.19 11.18 -8.32
N ARG A 44 -4.86 11.24 -8.46
CA ARG A 44 -4.14 10.75 -9.63
C ARG A 44 -3.00 9.83 -9.22
N TYR A 45 -2.82 8.79 -9.98
CA TYR A 45 -1.65 7.91 -9.92
C TYR A 45 -1.17 7.60 -11.35
N ALA A 46 -0.02 8.13 -11.72
CA ALA A 46 0.51 8.07 -13.08
C ALA A 46 -0.54 8.55 -14.12
N ASP A 47 -0.97 7.68 -15.00
CA ASP A 47 -1.97 7.96 -16.05
C ASP A 47 -3.41 7.77 -15.55
N ASP A 48 -3.60 7.02 -14.47
CA ASP A 48 -4.92 6.75 -13.90
C ASP A 48 -5.35 7.89 -12.96
N PHE A 49 -6.60 8.33 -13.06
CA PHE A 49 -7.17 9.30 -12.14
C PHE A 49 -8.62 8.96 -11.79
N ILE A 50 -9.06 9.46 -10.65
CA ILE A 50 -10.45 9.41 -10.20
C ILE A 50 -10.87 10.78 -9.69
N ILE A 51 -12.08 11.21 -10.04
CA ILE A 51 -12.67 12.47 -9.60
C ILE A 51 -13.95 12.15 -8.85
N GLY A 52 -13.97 12.45 -7.55
CA GLY A 52 -15.18 12.42 -6.73
C GLY A 52 -15.92 13.75 -6.85
N VAL A 53 -17.19 13.70 -7.24
CA VAL A 53 -18.04 14.89 -7.36
C VAL A 53 -19.20 14.77 -6.37
N ILE A 54 -19.36 15.75 -5.51
CA ILE A 54 -20.56 15.94 -4.71
C ILE A 54 -21.41 16.96 -5.45
N GLY A 55 -22.54 16.50 -5.99
CA GLY A 55 -23.45 17.30 -6.83
C GLY A 55 -24.29 16.41 -7.75
N PRO A 56 -25.15 17.01 -8.58
CA PRO A 56 -25.95 16.30 -9.56
C PRO A 56 -25.08 15.71 -10.67
N LYS A 57 -25.59 14.69 -11.38
CA LYS A 57 -24.92 14.03 -12.50
C LYS A 57 -24.50 15.02 -13.61
N ALA A 58 -25.33 16.04 -13.85
CA ALA A 58 -25.05 17.10 -14.83
C ALA A 58 -23.71 17.79 -14.55
N ASP A 59 -23.37 18.09 -13.28
CA ASP A 59 -22.10 18.68 -12.93
C ASP A 59 -20.93 17.76 -13.30
N ALA A 60 -21.05 16.46 -13.11
CA ALA A 60 -20.03 15.48 -13.48
C ALA A 60 -19.87 15.40 -15.02
N GLU A 61 -20.94 15.53 -15.78
CA GLU A 61 -20.91 15.59 -17.25
C GLU A 61 -20.20 16.85 -17.75
N ILE A 62 -20.48 18.01 -17.16
CA ILE A 62 -19.80 19.27 -17.45
C ILE A 62 -18.28 19.14 -17.15
N ILE A 63 -17.93 18.58 -16.01
CA ILE A 63 -16.52 18.38 -15.61
C ILE A 63 -15.81 17.47 -16.62
N LYS A 64 -16.45 16.36 -17.01
CA LYS A 64 -15.91 15.43 -18.01
C LYS A 64 -15.69 16.12 -19.36
N GLY A 65 -16.61 16.98 -19.80
CA GLY A 65 -16.48 17.78 -21.02
C GLY A 65 -15.31 18.77 -20.96
N LYS A 66 -15.19 19.53 -19.88
CA LYS A 66 -14.07 20.46 -19.65
C LYS A 66 -12.73 19.74 -19.59
N LEU A 67 -12.67 18.59 -18.94
CA LEU A 67 -11.45 17.79 -18.86
C LEU A 67 -11.04 17.28 -20.24
N ARG A 68 -11.99 16.84 -21.07
CA ARG A 68 -11.72 16.41 -22.45
C ARG A 68 -11.14 17.56 -23.27
N ALA A 69 -11.75 18.74 -23.24
CA ALA A 69 -11.27 19.92 -23.95
C ALA A 69 -9.85 20.28 -23.48
N PHE A 70 -9.62 20.37 -22.18
CA PHE A 70 -8.29 20.68 -21.63
C PHE A 70 -7.20 19.68 -22.07
N LEU A 71 -7.49 18.37 -22.01
CA LEU A 71 -6.52 17.35 -22.42
C LEU A 71 -6.20 17.42 -23.91
N HIS A 72 -7.21 17.72 -24.73
CA HIS A 72 -7.04 17.84 -26.17
C HIS A 72 -6.31 19.12 -26.54
N ASP A 73 -6.77 20.27 -26.04
CA ASP A 73 -6.34 21.57 -26.52
C ASP A 73 -4.98 21.99 -25.93
N GLU A 74 -4.74 21.69 -24.65
CA GLU A 74 -3.51 22.10 -23.95
C GLU A 74 -2.42 21.03 -23.98
N LEU A 75 -2.79 19.75 -24.01
CA LEU A 75 -1.83 18.65 -23.85
C LEU A 75 -1.75 17.72 -25.08
N ASN A 76 -2.57 17.93 -26.10
CA ASN A 76 -2.68 17.06 -27.29
C ASN A 76 -2.92 15.58 -26.91
N LEU A 77 -3.66 15.33 -25.81
CA LEU A 77 -4.00 14.02 -25.33
C LEU A 77 -5.48 13.71 -25.56
N THR A 78 -5.78 12.47 -25.91
CA THR A 78 -7.16 12.01 -26.12
C THR A 78 -7.66 11.23 -24.91
N LEU A 79 -8.81 11.64 -24.36
CA LEU A 79 -9.47 10.93 -23.27
C LEU A 79 -10.14 9.66 -23.79
N SER A 80 -9.82 8.51 -23.22
CA SER A 80 -10.45 7.23 -23.62
C SER A 80 -11.90 7.16 -23.13
N GLU A 81 -12.84 7.28 -24.06
CA GLU A 81 -14.29 7.21 -23.78
C GLU A 81 -14.71 5.89 -23.16
N LYS A 82 -14.12 4.77 -23.61
CA LYS A 82 -14.42 3.43 -23.10
C LYS A 82 -14.04 3.27 -21.63
N LYS A 83 -12.96 3.94 -21.19
CA LYS A 83 -12.43 3.83 -19.83
C LYS A 83 -12.98 4.92 -18.91
N THR A 84 -13.27 6.12 -19.43
CA THR A 84 -13.74 7.26 -18.63
C THR A 84 -15.25 7.23 -18.50
N LYS A 85 -15.71 6.70 -17.35
CA LYS A 85 -17.12 6.53 -17.05
C LYS A 85 -17.54 7.43 -15.89
N ILE A 86 -18.78 7.91 -15.91
CA ILE A 86 -19.43 8.54 -14.77
C ILE A 86 -20.25 7.44 -14.09
N THR A 87 -19.94 7.16 -12.83
CA THR A 87 -20.54 6.11 -12.05
C THR A 87 -21.11 6.68 -10.75
N HIS A 88 -22.30 6.26 -10.37
CA HIS A 88 -22.89 6.69 -9.11
C HIS A 88 -22.09 6.19 -7.92
N SER A 89 -21.92 7.01 -6.88
CA SER A 89 -21.05 6.71 -5.73
C SER A 89 -21.49 5.50 -4.89
N ALA A 90 -22.71 5.01 -5.06
CA ALA A 90 -23.17 3.76 -4.45
C ALA A 90 -22.74 2.51 -5.21
N GLU A 91 -22.34 2.65 -6.47
CA GLU A 91 -21.84 1.55 -7.28
C GLU A 91 -20.34 1.37 -7.07
N LEU A 92 -19.84 0.21 -7.46
CA LEU A 92 -18.41 -0.11 -7.34
C LEU A 92 -17.62 0.47 -8.53
N VAL A 93 -16.63 1.29 -8.23
CA VAL A 93 -15.71 1.85 -9.22
C VAL A 93 -14.35 1.20 -9.06
N ARG A 94 -13.82 0.63 -10.15
CA ARG A 94 -12.47 0.04 -10.17
C ARG A 94 -11.41 1.12 -10.30
N PHE A 95 -10.52 1.23 -9.29
CA PHE A 95 -9.35 2.10 -9.34
C PHE A 95 -8.15 1.45 -8.65
N LEU A 96 -6.99 1.43 -9.30
CA LEU A 96 -5.77 0.80 -8.79
C LEU A 96 -5.98 -0.61 -8.23
N GLY A 97 -6.81 -1.41 -8.90
CA GLY A 97 -7.08 -2.79 -8.49
C GLY A 97 -8.02 -2.97 -7.31
N TYR A 98 -8.48 -1.89 -6.67
CA TYR A 98 -9.55 -1.90 -5.67
C TYR A 98 -10.90 -1.61 -6.30
N ASP A 99 -11.96 -2.07 -5.67
CA ASP A 99 -13.33 -1.61 -5.90
C ASP A 99 -13.67 -0.56 -4.83
N LEU A 100 -14.01 0.65 -5.27
CA LEU A 100 -14.35 1.77 -4.41
C LEU A 100 -15.85 2.01 -4.41
N THR A 101 -16.39 2.38 -3.26
CA THR A 101 -17.75 2.91 -3.12
C THR A 101 -17.81 3.90 -1.96
N VAL A 102 -18.87 4.70 -1.91
CA VAL A 102 -19.09 5.66 -0.83
C VAL A 102 -20.21 5.15 0.07
N SER A 103 -19.95 5.07 1.36
CA SER A 103 -20.95 4.64 2.35
C SER A 103 -22.10 5.64 2.43
N ARG A 104 -23.33 5.14 2.32
CA ARG A 104 -24.58 5.93 2.39
C ARG A 104 -25.58 5.34 3.38
N SER A 105 -25.10 4.73 4.47
CA SER A 105 -25.98 4.24 5.51
C SER A 105 -26.55 5.42 6.30
N GLN A 106 -27.87 5.42 6.44
CA GLN A 106 -28.56 6.33 7.35
C GLN A 106 -28.83 5.68 8.72
N ASP A 107 -28.29 4.47 8.94
CA ASP A 107 -28.51 3.71 10.15
C ASP A 107 -27.88 4.39 11.36
N TYR A 108 -28.50 4.18 12.49
CA TYR A 108 -27.99 4.60 13.79
C TYR A 108 -27.52 3.37 14.55
N SER A 109 -26.37 3.48 15.19
CA SER A 109 -25.92 2.51 16.19
C SER A 109 -25.86 3.20 17.56
N ARG A 110 -25.92 2.40 18.63
CA ARG A 110 -25.66 2.92 19.97
C ARG A 110 -24.19 2.74 20.30
N ASP A 111 -23.60 3.75 20.91
CA ASP A 111 -22.26 3.65 21.47
C ASP A 111 -22.26 2.80 22.75
N LYS A 112 -21.09 2.60 23.37
CA LYS A 112 -20.95 1.85 24.63
C LYS A 112 -21.73 2.44 25.80
N ASN A 113 -22.10 3.72 25.72
CA ASN A 113 -22.84 4.47 26.74
C ASN A 113 -24.35 4.56 26.41
N GLY A 114 -24.81 3.86 25.37
CA GLY A 114 -26.20 3.88 24.94
C GLY A 114 -26.63 5.05 24.08
N ASN A 115 -25.74 6.02 23.78
CA ASN A 115 -26.03 7.19 22.98
C ASN A 115 -26.18 6.81 21.50
N LEU A 116 -27.15 7.40 20.80
CA LEU A 116 -27.31 7.23 19.37
C LEU A 116 -26.13 7.81 18.61
N LYS A 117 -25.40 6.95 17.92
CA LYS A 117 -24.29 7.32 17.06
C LYS A 117 -24.69 7.07 15.61
N ARG A 118 -24.61 8.09 14.80
CA ARG A 118 -24.84 7.97 13.36
C ARG A 118 -23.68 7.28 12.67
N HIS A 119 -23.96 6.39 11.71
CA HIS A 119 -22.92 5.90 10.83
C HIS A 119 -22.40 7.04 9.95
N TRP A 120 -21.08 7.06 9.74
CA TRP A 120 -20.45 8.07 8.92
C TRP A 120 -20.87 7.92 7.47
N ASN A 121 -21.66 8.86 6.97
CA ASN A 121 -21.98 8.99 5.56
C ASN A 121 -20.82 9.65 4.81
N GLY A 122 -20.69 9.34 3.51
CA GLY A 122 -19.66 9.92 2.66
C GLY A 122 -18.27 9.33 2.86
N GLN A 123 -18.12 8.28 3.68
CA GLN A 123 -16.84 7.59 3.83
C GLN A 123 -16.56 6.70 2.61
N VAL A 124 -15.41 6.90 1.97
CA VAL A 124 -14.94 6.04 0.91
C VAL A 124 -14.50 4.70 1.49
N LYS A 125 -15.05 3.61 0.96
CA LYS A 125 -14.66 2.25 1.31
C LYS A 125 -13.96 1.59 0.14
N LEU A 126 -12.86 0.93 0.44
CA LEU A 126 -12.06 0.13 -0.50
C LEU A 126 -12.40 -1.34 -0.32
N TYR A 127 -12.61 -2.06 -1.41
CA TYR A 127 -12.86 -3.50 -1.39
C TYR A 127 -11.84 -4.24 -2.24
N LEU A 128 -11.47 -5.41 -1.77
CA LEU A 128 -10.70 -6.39 -2.54
C LEU A 128 -11.66 -7.11 -3.50
N PRO A 129 -11.46 -6.99 -4.83
CA PRO A 129 -12.28 -7.70 -5.80
C PRO A 129 -12.03 -9.22 -5.72
N HIS A 130 -13.12 -10.01 -5.79
CA HIS A 130 -13.05 -11.46 -5.73
C HIS A 130 -12.12 -12.04 -6.81
N GLU A 131 -12.27 -11.60 -8.05
CA GLU A 131 -11.49 -12.11 -9.17
C GLU A 131 -9.97 -11.91 -9.02
N LYS A 132 -9.53 -10.90 -8.27
CA LYS A 132 -8.09 -10.63 -8.10
C LYS A 132 -7.37 -11.73 -7.33
N TRP A 133 -7.89 -12.13 -6.18
CA TRP A 133 -7.28 -13.22 -5.41
C TRP A 133 -7.61 -14.60 -5.99
N PHE A 134 -8.78 -14.76 -6.59
CA PHE A 134 -9.16 -15.98 -7.28
C PHE A 134 -8.22 -16.29 -8.46
N ASN A 135 -8.01 -15.31 -9.35
CA ASN A 135 -7.11 -15.46 -10.50
C ASN A 135 -5.66 -15.73 -10.07
N LYS A 136 -5.22 -15.15 -8.92
CA LYS A 136 -3.90 -15.47 -8.36
C LYS A 136 -3.77 -16.94 -7.95
N LEU A 137 -4.81 -17.57 -7.42
CA LEU A 137 -4.76 -19.00 -7.10
C LEU A 137 -4.60 -19.88 -8.37
N LEU A 138 -5.24 -19.49 -9.47
CA LEU A 138 -5.10 -20.16 -10.76
C LEU A 138 -3.71 -19.92 -11.37
N GLU A 139 -3.23 -18.66 -11.36
CA GLU A 139 -1.89 -18.28 -11.83
C GLU A 139 -0.78 -19.05 -11.10
N TYR A 140 -0.90 -19.15 -9.76
CA TYR A 140 0.03 -19.92 -8.94
C TYR A 140 -0.12 -21.43 -9.11
N ARG A 141 -1.15 -21.89 -9.83
CA ARG A 141 -1.53 -23.30 -9.93
C ARG A 141 -1.71 -23.94 -8.55
N ALA A 142 -2.27 -23.18 -7.61
CA ALA A 142 -2.51 -23.65 -6.25
C ALA A 142 -3.82 -24.40 -6.09
N MET A 143 -4.73 -24.27 -7.06
CA MET A 143 -6.02 -24.97 -7.08
C MET A 143 -6.46 -25.37 -8.49
N TYR A 144 -7.46 -26.23 -8.54
CA TYR A 144 -8.26 -26.49 -9.73
C TYR A 144 -9.75 -26.46 -9.38
N ILE A 145 -10.57 -26.19 -10.37
CA ILE A 145 -12.03 -26.13 -10.24
C ILE A 145 -12.60 -27.48 -10.68
N LYS A 146 -13.32 -28.16 -9.78
CA LYS A 146 -14.08 -29.35 -10.09
C LYS A 146 -15.55 -28.95 -10.25
N LYS A 147 -16.11 -29.19 -11.43
CA LYS A 147 -17.56 -29.05 -11.67
C LYS A 147 -18.26 -30.31 -11.18
N CYS A 148 -19.29 -30.13 -10.36
CA CYS A 148 -20.17 -31.20 -9.93
C CYS A 148 -21.33 -31.39 -10.92
N PRO A 149 -21.98 -32.57 -10.94
CA PRO A 149 -23.13 -32.82 -11.82
C PRO A 149 -24.30 -31.85 -11.62
N ASP A 150 -24.43 -31.31 -10.42
CA ASP A 150 -25.41 -30.30 -10.01
C ASP A 150 -25.05 -28.85 -10.42
N GLY A 151 -24.01 -28.69 -11.26
CA GLY A 151 -23.54 -27.39 -11.75
C GLY A 151 -22.69 -26.59 -10.75
N LYS A 152 -22.54 -27.05 -9.50
CA LYS A 152 -21.72 -26.36 -8.50
C LYS A 152 -20.24 -26.53 -8.77
N GLU A 153 -19.49 -25.45 -8.56
CA GLU A 153 -18.04 -25.45 -8.66
C GLU A 153 -17.42 -25.64 -7.27
N ILE A 154 -16.54 -26.65 -7.16
CA ILE A 154 -15.77 -26.91 -5.96
C ILE A 154 -14.31 -26.59 -6.22
N TRP A 155 -13.76 -25.69 -5.43
CA TRP A 155 -12.34 -25.32 -5.51
C TRP A 155 -11.51 -26.29 -4.67
N LYS A 156 -10.62 -26.99 -5.33
CA LYS A 156 -9.76 -27.98 -4.68
C LYS A 156 -8.30 -27.54 -4.77
N PRO A 157 -7.57 -27.45 -3.64
CA PRO A 157 -6.15 -27.18 -3.67
C PRO A 157 -5.41 -28.30 -4.43
N THR A 158 -4.33 -27.96 -5.12
CA THR A 158 -3.44 -28.90 -5.80
C THR A 158 -1.99 -28.65 -5.46
N TYR A 159 -1.11 -29.61 -5.74
CA TYR A 159 0.32 -29.43 -5.56
C TYR A 159 0.92 -28.55 -6.65
N ARG A 160 2.00 -27.87 -6.33
CA ARG A 160 2.72 -26.97 -7.24
C ARG A 160 3.98 -27.66 -7.75
N GLY A 161 3.85 -28.38 -8.88
CA GLY A 161 4.91 -29.22 -9.45
C GLY A 161 6.25 -28.50 -9.64
N LYS A 162 6.23 -27.19 -10.01
CA LYS A 162 7.45 -26.40 -10.18
C LYS A 162 8.27 -26.22 -8.88
N LEU A 163 7.66 -26.42 -7.72
CA LEU A 163 8.31 -26.18 -6.42
C LEU A 163 8.83 -27.46 -5.76
N ILE A 164 8.43 -28.65 -6.20
CA ILE A 164 8.76 -29.92 -5.51
C ILE A 164 10.26 -30.20 -5.40
N ASN A 165 11.04 -29.71 -6.36
CA ASN A 165 12.50 -29.92 -6.38
C ASN A 165 13.28 -28.84 -5.61
N MET A 166 12.58 -27.81 -5.07
CA MET A 166 13.22 -26.76 -4.27
C MET A 166 13.46 -27.22 -2.83
N PRO A 167 14.43 -26.66 -2.10
CA PRO A 167 14.58 -26.83 -0.66
C PRO A 167 13.31 -26.44 0.09
N ASP A 168 12.99 -27.13 1.20
CA ASP A 168 11.77 -26.92 1.97
C ASP A 168 11.57 -25.46 2.39
N ALA A 169 12.63 -24.82 2.89
CA ALA A 169 12.58 -23.41 3.28
C ALA A 169 12.24 -22.49 2.10
N GLN A 170 12.75 -22.78 0.90
CA GLN A 170 12.44 -21.98 -0.28
C GLN A 170 10.98 -22.16 -0.71
N ILE A 171 10.44 -23.38 -0.59
CA ILE A 171 9.02 -23.64 -0.87
C ILE A 171 8.15 -22.79 0.08
N VAL A 172 8.38 -22.89 1.40
CA VAL A 172 7.61 -22.10 2.38
C VAL A 172 7.79 -20.61 2.17
N SER A 173 9.02 -20.15 1.92
CA SER A 173 9.33 -18.74 1.62
C SER A 173 8.55 -18.23 0.41
N LYS A 174 8.46 -19.02 -0.66
CA LYS A 174 7.69 -18.66 -1.86
C LYS A 174 6.21 -18.49 -1.57
N PHE A 175 5.59 -19.44 -0.86
CA PHE A 175 4.20 -19.33 -0.43
C PHE A 175 3.97 -18.11 0.47
N ASN A 176 4.86 -17.87 1.44
CA ASN A 176 4.78 -16.72 2.34
C ASN A 176 4.87 -15.39 1.58
N SER A 177 5.79 -15.29 0.62
CA SER A 177 5.96 -14.07 -0.19
C SER A 177 4.72 -13.75 -1.02
N GLU A 178 4.08 -14.78 -1.60
CA GLU A 178 2.86 -14.63 -2.39
C GLU A 178 1.67 -14.20 -1.52
N ILE A 179 1.53 -14.79 -0.32
CA ILE A 179 0.46 -14.43 0.63
C ILE A 179 0.67 -13.02 1.17
N ARG A 180 1.89 -12.72 1.65
CA ARG A 180 2.22 -11.38 2.17
C ARG A 180 2.12 -10.30 1.11
N GLY A 181 2.55 -10.58 -0.11
CA GLY A 181 2.45 -9.64 -1.22
C GLY A 181 1.00 -9.24 -1.52
N LEU A 182 0.11 -10.23 -1.57
CA LEU A 182 -1.31 -9.96 -1.78
C LEU A 182 -1.93 -9.22 -0.60
N TYR A 183 -1.65 -9.64 0.63
CA TYR A 183 -2.14 -8.97 1.83
C TYR A 183 -1.61 -7.54 1.96
N ASN A 184 -0.32 -7.32 1.78
CA ASN A 184 0.27 -5.99 1.87
C ASN A 184 -0.34 -5.01 0.87
N TYR A 185 -0.69 -5.49 -0.34
CA TYR A 185 -1.38 -4.67 -1.32
C TYR A 185 -2.82 -4.35 -0.90
N TYR A 186 -3.57 -5.34 -0.40
CA TYR A 186 -4.99 -5.19 -0.10
C TYR A 186 -5.34 -4.96 1.38
N ARG A 187 -4.37 -4.70 2.24
CA ARG A 187 -4.59 -4.52 3.70
C ARG A 187 -5.49 -3.33 4.06
N LEU A 188 -5.69 -2.39 3.15
CA LEU A 188 -6.61 -1.26 3.32
C LEU A 188 -8.07 -1.64 3.03
N ALA A 189 -8.32 -2.77 2.39
CA ALA A 189 -9.66 -3.18 2.00
C ALA A 189 -10.53 -3.52 3.22
N ALA A 190 -11.78 -3.04 3.22
CA ALA A 190 -12.75 -3.33 4.27
C ALA A 190 -13.08 -4.83 4.38
N ASN A 191 -13.01 -5.55 3.25
CA ASN A 191 -13.25 -6.99 3.16
C ASN A 191 -11.95 -7.82 3.06
N VAL A 192 -10.84 -7.34 3.59
CA VAL A 192 -9.54 -8.04 3.53
C VAL A 192 -9.59 -9.44 4.14
N SER A 193 -10.52 -9.70 5.05
CA SER A 193 -10.83 -11.03 5.62
C SER A 193 -11.20 -12.08 4.56
N ALA A 194 -11.63 -11.66 3.35
CA ALA A 194 -11.84 -12.57 2.22
C ALA A 194 -10.57 -13.36 1.84
N LEU A 195 -9.38 -12.81 2.17
CA LEU A 195 -8.11 -13.52 2.01
C LEU A 195 -7.98 -14.79 2.86
N ASN A 196 -8.83 -15.00 3.87
CA ASN A 196 -8.88 -16.27 4.58
C ASN A 196 -9.25 -17.44 3.65
N SER A 197 -10.11 -17.21 2.66
CA SER A 197 -10.44 -18.23 1.64
C SER A 197 -9.25 -18.51 0.71
N PHE A 198 -8.54 -17.47 0.28
CA PHE A 198 -7.29 -17.59 -0.45
C PHE A 198 -6.24 -18.39 0.35
N TYR A 199 -6.02 -18.02 1.61
CA TYR A 199 -5.07 -18.68 2.52
C TYR A 199 -5.38 -20.16 2.72
N ARG A 200 -6.68 -20.51 2.91
CA ARG A 200 -7.11 -21.91 3.06
C ARG A 200 -6.70 -22.77 1.87
N ILE A 201 -6.85 -22.25 0.65
CA ILE A 201 -6.43 -22.92 -0.56
C ILE A 201 -4.90 -23.02 -0.65
N MET A 202 -4.19 -21.91 -0.37
CA MET A 202 -2.72 -21.87 -0.38
C MET A 202 -2.13 -22.85 0.64
N ARG A 203 -2.70 -22.91 1.87
CA ARG A 203 -2.30 -23.87 2.89
C ARG A 203 -2.52 -25.32 2.40
N GLY A 204 -3.67 -25.61 1.82
CA GLY A 204 -3.96 -26.92 1.25
C GLY A 204 -3.00 -27.30 0.12
N SER A 205 -2.66 -26.33 -0.72
CA SER A 205 -1.68 -26.48 -1.80
C SER A 205 -0.26 -26.75 -1.26
N LEU A 206 0.16 -26.06 -0.20
CA LEU A 206 1.44 -26.30 0.48
C LEU A 206 1.55 -27.75 0.95
N PHE A 207 0.55 -28.22 1.70
CA PHE A 207 0.54 -29.62 2.18
C PHE A 207 0.60 -30.64 1.04
N LYS A 208 -0.15 -30.39 -0.03
CA LYS A 208 -0.10 -31.27 -1.22
C LYS A 208 1.24 -31.21 -1.94
N THR A 209 1.89 -30.04 -1.98
CA THR A 209 3.22 -29.89 -2.58
C THR A 209 4.26 -30.69 -1.80
N PHE A 210 4.22 -30.62 -0.46
CA PHE A 210 5.10 -31.43 0.39
C PHE A 210 4.75 -32.93 0.31
N GLY A 211 3.47 -33.28 0.28
CA GLY A 211 3.03 -34.66 0.08
C GLY A 211 3.53 -35.25 -1.24
N CYS A 212 3.48 -34.49 -2.31
CA CYS A 212 4.02 -34.88 -3.61
C CYS A 212 5.55 -35.01 -3.58
N LYS A 213 6.25 -34.01 -3.00
CA LYS A 213 7.71 -34.03 -2.88
C LYS A 213 8.24 -35.25 -2.14
N TYR A 214 7.60 -35.60 -1.02
CA TYR A 214 8.03 -36.71 -0.16
C TYR A 214 7.27 -38.01 -0.40
N ARG A 215 6.41 -38.04 -1.42
CA ARG A 215 5.57 -39.22 -1.76
C ARG A 215 4.84 -39.79 -0.54
N THR A 216 4.24 -38.92 0.25
CA THR A 216 3.59 -39.26 1.53
C THR A 216 2.23 -38.61 1.70
N THR A 217 1.48 -39.08 2.67
CA THR A 217 0.12 -38.60 2.94
C THR A 217 0.08 -37.24 3.68
N TYR A 218 -1.05 -36.57 3.60
CA TYR A 218 -1.31 -35.35 4.37
C TYR A 218 -1.08 -35.54 5.89
N LYS A 219 -1.48 -36.70 6.44
CA LYS A 219 -1.32 -36.99 7.89
C LYS A 219 0.15 -36.98 8.29
N HIS A 220 1.03 -37.61 7.53
CA HIS A 220 2.46 -37.63 7.81
C HIS A 220 3.10 -36.23 7.67
N ILE A 221 2.73 -35.48 6.64
CA ILE A 221 3.23 -34.10 6.49
C ILE A 221 2.77 -33.26 7.69
N LYS A 222 1.51 -33.35 8.13
CA LYS A 222 1.00 -32.64 9.29
C LYS A 222 1.77 -33.02 10.57
N ALA A 223 1.97 -34.33 10.81
CA ALA A 223 2.71 -34.79 11.99
C ALA A 223 4.16 -34.32 12.02
N LYS A 224 4.82 -34.27 10.85
CA LYS A 224 6.24 -33.89 10.74
C LYS A 224 6.46 -32.38 10.84
N TYR A 225 5.63 -31.56 10.17
CA TYR A 225 5.90 -30.14 9.96
C TYR A 225 4.97 -29.20 10.73
N VAL A 226 3.92 -29.68 11.40
CA VAL A 226 3.01 -28.80 12.14
C VAL A 226 3.28 -28.94 13.64
N ARG A 227 3.62 -27.80 14.28
CA ARG A 227 3.76 -27.63 15.72
C ARG A 227 2.81 -26.51 16.14
N ASP A 228 2.04 -26.71 17.20
CA ASP A 228 1.07 -25.74 17.72
C ASP A 228 0.13 -25.13 16.62
N GLY A 229 -0.27 -25.96 15.66
CA GLY A 229 -1.11 -25.54 14.54
C GLY A 229 -0.40 -24.81 13.40
N ILE A 230 0.88 -24.45 13.56
CA ILE A 230 1.69 -23.72 12.61
C ILE A 230 2.58 -24.70 11.83
N PHE A 231 2.59 -24.57 10.50
CA PHE A 231 3.49 -25.33 9.66
C PHE A 231 4.87 -24.66 9.65
N SER A 232 5.93 -25.41 9.96
CA SER A 232 7.29 -24.89 10.00
C SER A 232 8.31 -25.84 9.43
N VAL A 233 9.41 -25.30 8.91
CA VAL A 233 10.56 -26.05 8.38
C VAL A 233 11.84 -25.54 9.01
N LYS A 234 12.72 -26.46 9.44
CA LYS A 234 14.07 -26.13 9.91
C LYS A 234 15.03 -26.16 8.72
N TYR A 235 15.98 -25.24 8.73
CA TYR A 235 17.03 -25.15 7.72
C TYR A 235 18.31 -24.58 8.32
N SER A 236 19.45 -25.05 7.87
CA SER A 236 20.76 -24.60 8.34
C SER A 236 21.28 -23.45 7.49
N THR A 237 21.87 -22.47 8.14
CA THR A 237 22.57 -21.36 7.51
C THR A 237 23.98 -21.23 8.06
N LYS A 238 24.84 -20.42 7.44
CA LYS A 238 26.19 -20.12 7.97
C LYS A 238 26.19 -19.57 9.40
N GLY A 239 25.07 -18.99 9.85
CA GLY A 239 24.86 -18.45 11.21
C GLY A 239 24.10 -19.39 12.15
N GLY A 240 23.97 -20.69 11.83
CA GLY A 240 23.27 -21.70 12.61
C GLY A 240 21.93 -22.12 12.05
N ASP A 241 21.27 -22.98 12.78
CA ASP A 241 19.95 -23.51 12.42
C ASP A 241 18.86 -22.46 12.64
N LYS A 242 17.96 -22.36 11.65
CA LYS A 242 16.82 -21.44 11.66
C LYS A 242 15.54 -22.20 11.37
N GLU A 243 14.44 -21.63 11.84
CA GLU A 243 13.10 -22.14 11.56
C GLU A 243 12.31 -21.11 10.75
N LEU A 244 11.67 -21.56 9.67
CA LEU A 244 10.79 -20.73 8.86
C LEU A 244 9.35 -21.24 9.02
N GLN A 245 8.50 -20.38 9.53
CA GLN A 245 7.08 -20.65 9.72
C GLN A 245 6.29 -20.23 8.46
N PHE A 246 5.28 -21.03 8.13
CA PHE A 246 4.28 -20.64 7.16
C PHE A 246 3.42 -19.50 7.71
N TYR A 247 3.01 -18.57 6.84
CA TYR A 247 2.22 -17.40 7.21
C TYR A 247 1.05 -17.74 8.15
N HIS A 248 0.93 -17.05 9.26
CA HIS A 248 -0.11 -17.25 10.28
C HIS A 248 -0.59 -15.94 10.94
N ASP A 249 -0.14 -14.79 10.44
CA ASP A 249 -0.42 -13.47 11.05
C ASP A 249 -1.89 -13.03 10.88
N GLY A 250 -2.68 -13.78 10.07
CA GLY A 250 -4.07 -13.43 9.78
C GLY A 250 -4.22 -12.26 8.80
N PHE A 251 -5.47 -11.85 8.57
CA PHE A 251 -5.81 -10.78 7.62
C PHE A 251 -6.75 -9.78 8.28
N GLN A 252 -6.18 -8.73 8.83
CA GLN A 252 -6.92 -7.63 9.45
C GLN A 252 -6.76 -6.35 8.62
N GLN A 253 -7.83 -5.57 8.55
CA GLN A 253 -7.77 -4.26 7.92
C GLN A 253 -6.79 -3.36 8.69
N ASN A 254 -5.84 -2.78 7.98
CA ASN A 254 -4.87 -1.87 8.57
C ASN A 254 -4.93 -0.49 7.88
N VAL A 255 -5.81 0.36 8.38
CA VAL A 255 -6.04 1.71 7.84
C VAL A 255 -4.86 2.64 8.15
N LYS A 256 -4.10 2.37 9.23
CA LYS A 256 -2.94 3.19 9.65
C LYS A 256 -1.67 2.92 8.84
N ALA A 257 -1.75 2.05 7.86
CA ALA A 257 -0.59 1.57 7.13
C ALA A 257 -0.07 2.52 6.03
N ALA A 258 -0.75 3.64 5.77
CA ALA A 258 -0.23 4.66 4.88
C ALA A 258 0.88 5.43 5.62
N PRO A 259 2.11 5.46 5.11
CA PRO A 259 3.13 6.30 5.69
C PRO A 259 2.74 7.77 5.51
N ASP A 260 2.90 8.56 6.57
CA ASP A 260 2.52 9.99 6.60
C ASP A 260 3.18 10.81 5.48
N PHE A 261 4.28 10.30 4.92
CA PHE A 261 5.00 10.96 3.82
C PHE A 261 4.44 10.63 2.42
N SER A 262 3.46 9.73 2.27
CA SER A 262 2.90 9.38 0.95
C SER A 262 2.17 10.54 0.28
N ASP A 263 1.65 11.47 1.08
CA ASP A 263 0.97 12.68 0.61
C ASP A 263 1.90 13.90 0.51
N ILE A 264 3.17 13.75 0.91
CA ILE A 264 4.15 14.82 0.78
C ILE A 264 4.55 14.92 -0.69
N MET A 265 4.28 16.08 -1.29
CA MET A 265 4.75 16.39 -2.65
C MET A 265 6.25 16.11 -2.76
N PRO A 266 6.69 15.37 -3.79
CA PRO A 266 8.10 15.15 -3.99
C PRO A 266 8.85 16.47 -3.97
N ASN A 267 9.88 16.57 -3.15
CA ASN A 267 10.71 17.76 -3.14
C ASN A 267 11.53 17.79 -4.45
N PHE A 268 11.01 18.49 -5.45
CA PHE A 268 11.66 18.64 -6.76
C PHE A 268 13.11 19.14 -6.65
N ARG A 269 13.39 19.95 -5.63
CA ARG A 269 14.77 20.39 -5.36
C ARG A 269 15.71 19.23 -5.01
N LYS A 270 15.18 18.11 -4.47
CA LYS A 270 15.99 16.92 -4.18
C LYS A 270 16.43 16.22 -5.46
N TYR A 271 15.65 16.31 -6.53
CA TYR A 271 15.96 15.73 -7.85
C TYR A 271 16.70 16.72 -8.77
N THR A 272 16.58 18.02 -8.52
CA THR A 272 17.26 19.08 -9.25
C THR A 272 18.61 19.45 -8.64
N LYS A 273 18.98 18.88 -7.50
CA LYS A 273 20.33 19.06 -6.96
C LYS A 273 21.32 18.47 -7.96
N GLU A 274 22.15 19.33 -8.53
CA GLU A 274 23.28 18.92 -9.33
C GLU A 274 24.05 17.83 -8.57
N ARG A 275 24.42 16.76 -9.29
CA ARG A 275 25.25 15.72 -8.69
C ARG A 275 26.48 16.38 -8.09
N SER A 276 26.87 15.98 -6.88
CA SER A 276 28.01 16.56 -6.18
C SER A 276 29.28 16.60 -7.04
N LEU A 277 29.42 15.67 -7.96
CA LEU A 277 30.49 15.58 -8.94
C LEU A 277 30.45 16.74 -9.94
N LEU A 278 29.28 16.99 -10.57
CA LEU A 278 29.10 18.10 -11.51
C LEU A 278 29.31 19.45 -10.84
N ARG A 279 28.86 19.63 -9.60
CA ARG A 279 29.08 20.87 -8.83
C ARG A 279 30.55 21.10 -8.55
N ARG A 280 31.32 20.05 -8.23
CA ARG A 280 32.76 20.12 -7.96
C ARG A 280 33.51 20.48 -9.25
N MET A 281 33.15 19.91 -10.40
CA MET A 281 33.73 20.29 -11.68
C MET A 281 33.42 21.75 -12.05
N LYS A 282 32.19 22.22 -11.83
CA LYS A 282 31.79 23.60 -12.11
C LYS A 282 32.43 24.61 -11.17
N ASN A 283 32.77 24.24 -9.93
CA ASN A 283 33.46 25.13 -8.99
C ASN A 283 34.86 25.52 -9.46
N GLY A 284 35.46 24.78 -10.38
CA GLY A 284 36.72 25.12 -10.96
C GLY A 284 37.92 25.11 -10.00
N ILE A 285 37.80 24.51 -8.80
CA ILE A 285 38.80 24.48 -7.78
C ILE A 285 39.42 23.09 -7.70
N CYS A 286 40.77 23.03 -7.80
CA CYS A 286 41.52 21.79 -7.61
C CYS A 286 41.46 21.36 -6.14
N GLU A 287 41.00 20.15 -5.84
CA GLU A 287 40.91 19.66 -4.45
C GLU A 287 42.22 19.21 -3.85
N LEU A 288 43.32 19.20 -4.63
CA LEU A 288 44.68 18.87 -4.16
C LEU A 288 45.51 20.13 -3.87
N CYS A 289 45.65 21.01 -4.86
CA CYS A 289 46.50 22.22 -4.69
C CYS A 289 45.70 23.50 -4.44
N GLY A 290 44.38 23.49 -4.50
CA GLY A 290 43.51 24.67 -4.29
C GLY A 290 43.47 25.67 -5.46
N ALA A 291 44.18 25.42 -6.55
CA ALA A 291 44.19 26.33 -7.70
C ALA A 291 42.83 26.43 -8.41
N GLU A 292 42.44 27.64 -8.79
CA GLU A 292 41.27 27.86 -9.62
C GLU A 292 41.63 27.64 -11.10
N THR A 293 40.83 26.81 -11.79
CA THR A 293 41.04 26.50 -13.20
C THR A 293 39.72 26.25 -13.91
N LYS A 294 39.66 26.60 -15.20
CA LYS A 294 38.51 26.28 -16.03
C LYS A 294 38.44 24.82 -16.41
N GLU A 295 39.53 24.11 -16.36
CA GLU A 295 39.64 22.71 -16.73
C GLU A 295 39.85 21.85 -15.46
N ILE A 296 38.84 21.10 -15.08
CA ILE A 296 38.91 20.15 -13.98
C ILE A 296 38.79 18.73 -14.53
N VAL A 297 39.75 17.90 -14.17
CA VAL A 297 39.82 16.48 -14.49
C VAL A 297 39.48 15.68 -13.24
N MET A 298 38.64 14.65 -13.40
CA MET A 298 38.22 13.79 -12.28
C MET A 298 39.10 12.55 -12.20
N HIS A 299 39.87 12.45 -11.11
CA HIS A 299 40.60 11.23 -10.76
C HIS A 299 39.71 10.29 -9.95
N HIS A 300 39.70 8.99 -10.27
CA HIS A 300 38.90 7.98 -9.63
C HIS A 300 39.72 6.77 -9.18
N VAL A 301 39.46 6.29 -7.96
CA VAL A 301 40.01 5.03 -7.47
C VAL A 301 38.93 3.95 -7.36
N ARG A 302 39.32 2.71 -7.61
CA ARG A 302 38.40 1.58 -7.54
C ARG A 302 37.90 1.32 -6.13
N LYS A 303 38.79 1.32 -5.14
CA LYS A 303 38.45 1.07 -3.73
C LYS A 303 39.35 1.95 -2.84
N LEU A 304 38.76 2.66 -1.86
CA LEU A 304 39.53 3.46 -0.90
C LEU A 304 40.42 2.62 0.01
N LYS A 305 40.09 1.38 0.28
CA LYS A 305 40.85 0.48 1.11
C LYS A 305 42.17 0.03 0.47
N ASP A 306 42.31 0.23 -0.84
CA ASP A 306 43.50 -0.15 -1.59
C ASP A 306 44.56 0.99 -1.54
N LEU A 307 44.18 2.19 -1.01
CA LEU A 307 45.07 3.33 -0.83
C LEU A 307 45.86 3.17 0.47
N LYS A 308 47.16 3.30 0.38
CA LYS A 308 48.08 3.18 1.54
C LYS A 308 48.32 4.51 2.27
N GLY A 309 47.97 5.65 1.64
CA GLY A 309 48.18 6.98 2.20
C GLY A 309 49.64 7.44 2.10
N GLU A 310 50.43 6.85 1.20
CA GLU A 310 51.85 7.20 1.00
C GLU A 310 51.96 8.55 0.31
N THR A 311 51.12 8.81 -0.68
CA THR A 311 51.11 10.07 -1.45
C THR A 311 50.11 11.09 -0.89
N GLU A 312 50.31 12.37 -1.22
CA GLU A 312 49.44 13.45 -0.73
C GLU A 312 47.99 13.31 -1.21
N TRP A 313 47.78 12.95 -2.47
CA TRP A 313 46.42 12.76 -3.01
C TRP A 313 45.70 11.58 -2.36
N GLU A 314 46.41 10.50 -2.03
CA GLU A 314 45.78 9.37 -1.28
C GLU A 314 45.32 9.80 0.10
N ARG A 315 46.19 10.57 0.82
CA ARG A 315 45.84 11.12 2.15
C ARG A 315 44.62 12.03 2.07
N VAL A 316 44.49 12.85 1.04
CA VAL A 316 43.34 13.70 0.81
C VAL A 316 42.11 12.83 0.57
N MET A 317 42.15 11.82 -0.32
CA MET A 317 41.05 10.92 -0.59
C MET A 317 40.57 10.13 0.64
N LEU A 318 41.50 9.62 1.43
CA LEU A 318 41.24 8.91 2.68
C LEU A 318 40.58 9.83 3.71
N ARG A 319 41.11 11.07 3.87
CA ARG A 319 40.56 12.08 4.78
C ARG A 319 39.13 12.46 4.45
N ILE A 320 38.83 12.73 3.17
CA ILE A 320 37.49 13.11 2.71
C ILE A 320 36.58 11.93 2.50
N ARG A 321 37.09 10.69 2.62
CA ARG A 321 36.38 9.43 2.38
C ARG A 321 35.65 9.38 1.05
N ARG A 322 36.28 9.84 -0.02
CA ARG A 322 35.69 9.87 -1.38
C ARG A 322 36.59 9.13 -2.36
N LYS A 323 35.95 8.43 -3.30
CA LYS A 323 36.63 7.68 -4.37
C LYS A 323 37.01 8.55 -5.57
N SER A 324 36.78 9.86 -5.53
CA SER A 324 37.08 10.78 -6.61
C SER A 324 37.64 12.10 -6.11
N LEU A 325 38.62 12.66 -6.83
CA LEU A 325 39.15 14.00 -6.64
C LEU A 325 38.95 14.82 -7.90
N ALA A 326 38.61 16.11 -7.75
CA ALA A 326 38.57 17.10 -8.80
C ALA A 326 39.95 17.79 -8.85
N LEU A 327 40.70 17.63 -9.93
CA LEU A 327 42.08 18.03 -10.05
C LEU A 327 42.30 18.99 -11.24
N CYS A 328 43.20 19.92 -11.14
CA CYS A 328 43.71 20.62 -12.30
C CYS A 328 44.57 19.69 -13.18
N PRO A 329 44.77 19.97 -14.48
CA PRO A 329 45.60 19.13 -15.35
C PRO A 329 46.99 18.84 -14.81
N CYS A 330 47.62 19.82 -14.18
CA CYS A 330 48.96 19.65 -13.60
C CYS A 330 49.00 18.59 -12.49
N CYS A 331 48.10 18.69 -11.50
CA CYS A 331 47.99 17.70 -10.43
C CYS A 331 47.52 16.33 -10.94
N TYR A 332 46.66 16.30 -11.95
CA TYR A 332 46.24 15.05 -12.53
C TYR A 332 47.36 14.30 -13.21
N ASN A 333 48.21 15.02 -13.99
CA ASN A 333 49.39 14.41 -14.65
C ASN A 333 50.42 13.92 -13.63
N SER A 334 50.64 14.65 -12.53
CA SER A 334 51.57 14.23 -11.47
C SER A 334 51.12 12.97 -10.70
N ILE A 335 49.90 12.56 -10.80
CA ILE A 335 49.37 11.32 -10.19
C ILE A 335 49.55 10.13 -11.14
N GLN A 336 49.63 10.38 -12.45
CA GLN A 336 49.79 9.31 -13.45
C GLN A 336 51.27 8.93 -13.70
N THR A 337 52.19 9.77 -13.30
CA THR A 337 53.63 9.48 -13.34
C THR A 337 54.02 8.78 -12.04
#